data_f34179d3d37cf3a6d180d654c84aeb11
#
_entry.id   f34179d3d37cf3a6d180d654c84aeb11
#
_cell.length_a   1.000
_cell.length_b   1.000
_cell.length_c   1.000
_cell.angle_alpha   90.00
_cell.angle_beta   90.00
_cell.angle_gamma   90.00
#
_symmetry.space_group_name_H-M   'P 1'
#
loop_
_entity.id
_entity.type
_entity.pdbx_description
1 polymer ?
#
loop_
_entity_poly.entity_id
_entity_poly.type
_entity_poly.pdbx_seq_one_letter_code
_entity_poly.pdbx_strand_id
1 'polypeptide(L)'
;MLTRAEVDSLSALPLVLDYHKVDHKEGLAPYFREELRRVLRAHKPERKNYMAWENQKYIDDSIAWETNPLFGWVDKNPKPDGSKYDLYTDGLKIYTTIDSRMQQYAEEAVISHMANTLQPQFFREKKGVAGAPYTTNREELSSSQLQSLIDHAVKQTERYRVLHNAGKSESEIKRIFDEPVEMKVFSYDGVVDTVMSPRDSLMYHKHFLRAGFMSMDPRNGYVKAYVGGPNFSFFQYDMVATGRRQIGSTIKPFLYTYAMEEGYTPCDEFLNEQPTIY
;
A
#
# COMPACT_ATOMS: atom_id res chain seq x y z
N MET A 1 43.49 -27.89 5.89
CA MET A 1 42.91 -29.12 5.32
C MET A 1 42.25 -29.86 6.46
N LEU A 2 41.00 -30.30 6.28
CA LEU A 2 40.34 -31.14 7.28
C LEU A 2 40.91 -32.55 7.29
N THR A 3 41.02 -33.16 8.45
CA THR A 3 41.37 -34.57 8.58
C THR A 3 40.19 -35.44 8.15
N ARG A 4 40.48 -36.71 7.82
CA ARG A 4 39.43 -37.67 7.39
C ARG A 4 38.35 -37.87 8.47
N ALA A 5 38.73 -37.88 9.73
CA ALA A 5 37.81 -37.99 10.87
C ALA A 5 36.89 -36.75 11.01
N GLU A 6 37.40 -35.55 10.74
CA GLU A 6 36.60 -34.33 10.75
C GLU A 6 35.63 -34.32 9.57
N VAL A 7 36.03 -34.77 8.38
CA VAL A 7 35.16 -34.92 7.22
C VAL A 7 34.04 -35.93 7.50
N ASP A 8 34.37 -37.08 8.06
CA ASP A 8 33.37 -38.12 8.39
C ASP A 8 32.40 -37.62 9.46
N SER A 9 32.88 -36.89 10.48
CA SER A 9 32.04 -36.29 11.51
C SER A 9 31.13 -35.22 10.96
N LEU A 10 31.59 -34.32 10.09
CA LEU A 10 30.78 -33.24 9.47
C LEU A 10 29.77 -33.81 8.47
N SER A 11 30.13 -34.88 7.75
CA SER A 11 29.24 -35.56 6.81
C SER A 11 28.05 -36.29 7.48
N ALA A 12 28.23 -36.65 8.76
CA ALA A 12 27.19 -37.27 9.56
C ALA A 12 26.20 -36.28 10.15
N LEU A 13 26.51 -34.98 10.12
CA LEU A 13 25.57 -33.93 10.60
C LEU A 13 24.41 -33.74 9.61
N PRO A 14 23.17 -33.58 10.12
CA PRO A 14 22.06 -33.24 9.27
C PRO A 14 22.28 -31.85 8.62
N LEU A 15 22.00 -31.75 7.33
CA LEU A 15 21.98 -30.47 6.63
C LEU A 15 20.80 -29.63 7.15
N VAL A 16 21.09 -28.67 8.01
CA VAL A 16 20.11 -27.68 8.45
C VAL A 16 20.16 -26.53 7.46
N LEU A 17 19.10 -26.41 6.67
CA LEU A 17 18.95 -25.31 5.72
C LEU A 17 18.40 -24.09 6.48
N ASP A 18 19.17 -23.02 6.54
CA ASP A 18 18.70 -21.68 6.93
C ASP A 18 18.20 -20.95 5.68
N TYR A 19 17.18 -21.56 5.04
CA TYR A 19 16.58 -20.99 3.84
C TYR A 19 15.44 -20.08 4.21
N HIS A 20 15.66 -18.78 4.09
CA HIS A 20 14.61 -17.78 4.11
C HIS A 20 14.25 -17.42 2.68
N LYS A 21 13.01 -17.71 2.28
CA LYS A 21 12.50 -17.23 1.00
C LYS A 21 12.46 -15.72 1.03
N VAL A 22 13.38 -15.07 0.31
CA VAL A 22 13.32 -13.61 0.14
C VAL A 22 12.10 -13.27 -0.71
N ASP A 23 11.08 -12.76 -0.06
CA ASP A 23 9.87 -12.28 -0.73
C ASP A 23 9.99 -10.76 -0.97
N HIS A 24 9.40 -10.28 -2.08
CA HIS A 24 9.28 -8.85 -2.38
C HIS A 24 8.50 -8.05 -1.33
N LYS A 25 7.78 -8.72 -0.44
CA LYS A 25 7.01 -8.14 0.66
C LYS A 25 7.83 -7.82 1.90
N GLU A 26 9.03 -8.41 2.02
CA GLU A 26 9.91 -8.26 3.18
C GLU A 26 11.06 -7.29 2.93
N GLY A 27 11.68 -6.78 4.01
CA GLY A 27 12.78 -5.82 3.97
C GLY A 27 12.30 -4.36 3.89
N LEU A 28 13.27 -3.44 3.82
CA LEU A 28 13.00 -1.99 3.85
C LEU A 28 12.23 -1.50 2.63
N ALA A 29 11.36 -0.51 2.86
CA ALA A 29 10.60 0.23 1.86
C ALA A 29 9.78 -0.67 0.90
N PRO A 30 8.98 -1.65 1.36
CA PRO A 30 8.28 -2.59 0.48
C PRO A 30 7.29 -1.89 -0.45
N TYR A 31 6.60 -0.85 0.00
CA TYR A 31 5.69 -0.04 -0.82
C TYR A 31 6.41 0.71 -1.92
N PHE A 32 7.55 1.34 -1.60
CA PHE A 32 8.37 2.03 -2.60
C PHE A 32 8.90 1.05 -3.66
N ARG A 33 9.37 -0.13 -3.24
CA ARG A 33 9.85 -1.16 -4.19
C ARG A 33 8.74 -1.65 -5.11
N GLU A 34 7.53 -1.79 -4.60
CA GLU A 34 6.37 -2.20 -5.41
C GLU A 34 5.96 -1.08 -6.38
N GLU A 35 5.95 0.18 -5.94
CA GLU A 35 5.69 1.32 -6.82
C GLU A 35 6.76 1.42 -7.93
N LEU A 36 8.03 1.25 -7.57
CA LEU A 36 9.11 1.21 -8.54
C LEU A 36 8.93 0.06 -9.54
N ARG A 37 8.58 -1.14 -9.06
CA ARG A 37 8.27 -2.29 -9.90
C ARG A 37 7.13 -1.98 -10.87
N ARG A 38 6.07 -1.34 -10.38
CA ARG A 38 4.90 -0.94 -11.19
C ARG A 38 5.32 0.01 -12.32
N VAL A 39 6.13 1.02 -11.99
CA VAL A 39 6.64 1.99 -12.97
C VAL A 39 7.54 1.33 -14.00
N LEU A 40 8.51 0.53 -13.56
CA LEU A 40 9.48 -0.12 -14.46
C LEU A 40 8.84 -1.14 -15.40
N ARG A 41 7.76 -1.82 -14.96
CA ARG A 41 7.02 -2.83 -15.75
C ARG A 41 5.78 -2.27 -16.44
N ALA A 42 5.56 -0.96 -16.41
CA ALA A 42 4.45 -0.38 -17.14
C ALA A 42 4.55 -0.70 -18.64
N HIS A 43 3.40 -0.91 -19.28
CA HIS A 43 3.32 -1.10 -20.71
C HIS A 43 2.95 0.19 -21.43
N LYS A 44 3.22 0.26 -22.74
CA LYS A 44 2.77 1.38 -23.55
C LYS A 44 1.26 1.54 -23.40
N PRO A 45 0.77 2.73 -23.01
CA PRO A 45 -0.65 2.95 -22.81
C PRO A 45 -1.44 2.79 -24.12
N GLU A 46 -2.48 1.99 -24.10
CA GLU A 46 -3.43 1.83 -25.19
C GLU A 46 -4.82 2.15 -24.67
N ARG A 47 -5.55 3.05 -25.35
CA ARG A 47 -6.87 3.51 -24.86
C ARG A 47 -7.87 2.39 -24.55
N LYS A 48 -7.81 1.28 -25.26
CA LYS A 48 -8.66 0.09 -25.06
C LYS A 48 -8.50 -0.56 -23.66
N ASN A 49 -7.36 -0.34 -23.00
CA ASN A 49 -7.03 -0.91 -21.69
C ASN A 49 -7.52 -0.05 -20.52
N TYR A 50 -8.16 1.10 -20.81
CA TYR A 50 -8.66 2.05 -19.81
C TYR A 50 -10.18 2.19 -19.92
N MET A 51 -10.85 2.24 -18.77
CA MET A 51 -12.27 2.49 -18.72
C MET A 51 -12.61 3.93 -19.17
N ALA A 52 -13.86 4.19 -19.50
CA ALA A 52 -14.29 5.50 -20.00
C ALA A 52 -13.96 6.64 -19.01
N TRP A 53 -14.12 6.37 -17.71
CA TRP A 53 -13.85 7.35 -16.65
C TRP A 53 -12.34 7.50 -16.30
N GLU A 54 -11.47 6.62 -16.80
CA GLU A 54 -10.01 6.66 -16.58
C GLU A 54 -9.28 7.50 -17.65
N ASN A 55 -9.98 8.42 -18.30
CA ASN A 55 -9.38 9.21 -19.38
C ASN A 55 -8.16 10.02 -18.91
N GLN A 56 -8.25 10.65 -17.72
CA GLN A 56 -7.11 11.40 -17.19
C GLN A 56 -5.92 10.48 -16.93
N LYS A 57 -6.14 9.31 -16.34
CA LYS A 57 -5.08 8.32 -16.11
C LYS A 57 -4.42 7.87 -17.41
N TYR A 58 -5.20 7.65 -18.48
CA TYR A 58 -4.63 7.33 -19.80
C TYR A 58 -3.74 8.45 -20.34
N ILE A 59 -4.14 9.71 -20.16
CA ILE A 59 -3.35 10.87 -20.58
C ILE A 59 -2.05 10.93 -19.76
N ASP A 60 -2.15 10.81 -18.42
CA ASP A 60 -1.00 10.87 -17.51
C ASP A 60 0.00 9.74 -17.80
N ASP A 61 -0.49 8.51 -17.97
CA ASP A 61 0.35 7.36 -18.31
C ASP A 61 0.99 7.53 -19.72
N SER A 62 0.28 8.15 -20.66
CA SER A 62 0.82 8.44 -22.00
C SER A 62 1.93 9.47 -21.95
N ILE A 63 1.75 10.54 -21.17
CA ILE A 63 2.80 11.54 -20.94
C ILE A 63 4.00 10.90 -20.24
N ALA A 64 3.74 10.09 -19.19
CA ALA A 64 4.79 9.37 -18.46
C ALA A 64 5.57 8.41 -19.38
N TRP A 65 4.89 7.73 -20.31
CA TRP A 65 5.55 6.87 -21.28
C TRP A 65 6.54 7.65 -22.17
N GLU A 66 6.17 8.84 -22.63
CA GLU A 66 7.04 9.64 -23.54
C GLU A 66 8.14 10.40 -22.76
N THR A 67 7.85 10.87 -21.55
CA THR A 67 8.73 11.80 -20.83
C THR A 67 9.56 11.15 -19.73
N ASN A 68 9.09 10.03 -19.13
CA ASN A 68 9.79 9.37 -18.06
C ASN A 68 10.52 8.11 -18.56
N PRO A 69 11.85 8.09 -18.60
CA PRO A 69 12.61 6.94 -19.11
C PRO A 69 12.44 5.68 -18.25
N LEU A 70 12.02 5.82 -16.98
CA LEU A 70 11.77 4.67 -16.10
C LEU A 70 10.39 4.05 -16.31
N PHE A 71 9.41 4.81 -16.80
CA PHE A 71 8.07 4.30 -17.05
C PHE A 71 8.08 3.34 -18.23
N GLY A 72 7.86 2.06 -17.98
CA GLY A 72 7.97 0.99 -18.97
C GLY A 72 9.40 0.62 -19.33
N TRP A 73 10.36 0.82 -18.43
CA TRP A 73 11.77 0.56 -18.68
C TRP A 73 12.03 -0.86 -19.20
N VAL A 74 11.35 -1.88 -18.66
CA VAL A 74 11.50 -3.28 -19.07
C VAL A 74 11.09 -3.49 -20.54
N ASP A 75 10.06 -2.79 -21.01
CA ASP A 75 9.60 -2.88 -22.40
C ASP A 75 10.49 -2.08 -23.36
N LYS A 76 11.06 -0.98 -22.87
CA LYS A 76 11.92 -0.09 -23.66
C LYS A 76 13.37 -0.60 -23.79
N ASN A 77 13.80 -1.49 -22.90
CA ASN A 77 15.19 -1.97 -22.81
C ASN A 77 15.24 -3.50 -22.81
N PRO A 78 15.02 -4.16 -23.96
CA PRO A 78 15.16 -5.61 -24.04
C PRO A 78 16.61 -6.05 -23.82
N LYS A 79 16.82 -7.28 -23.38
CA LYS A 79 18.13 -7.93 -23.32
C LYS A 79 18.72 -8.11 -24.73
N PRO A 80 20.03 -8.37 -24.85
CA PRO A 80 20.67 -8.61 -26.17
C PRO A 80 20.05 -9.77 -26.95
N ASP A 81 19.42 -10.73 -26.28
CA ASP A 81 18.69 -11.85 -26.90
C ASP A 81 17.23 -11.52 -27.25
N GLY A 82 16.78 -10.28 -27.03
CA GLY A 82 15.43 -9.81 -27.26
C GLY A 82 14.43 -10.14 -26.16
N SER A 83 14.82 -10.88 -25.11
CA SER A 83 13.97 -11.14 -23.96
C SER A 83 13.84 -9.93 -23.03
N LYS A 84 12.80 -9.92 -22.19
CA LYS A 84 12.60 -8.84 -21.20
C LYS A 84 13.39 -9.13 -19.93
N TYR A 85 13.84 -8.07 -19.25
CA TYR A 85 14.44 -8.19 -17.94
C TYR A 85 13.40 -8.61 -16.88
N ASP A 86 13.79 -9.57 -16.04
CA ASP A 86 13.10 -9.85 -14.77
C ASP A 86 13.78 -9.04 -13.65
N LEU A 87 13.00 -8.19 -12.98
CA LEU A 87 13.51 -7.26 -11.97
C LEU A 87 14.07 -7.97 -10.72
N TYR A 88 13.73 -9.25 -10.50
CA TYR A 88 14.13 -10.01 -9.32
C TYR A 88 15.24 -11.02 -9.59
N THR A 89 15.32 -11.56 -10.80
CA THR A 89 16.22 -12.69 -11.09
C THR A 89 17.41 -12.32 -11.96
N ASP A 90 17.36 -11.22 -12.72
CA ASP A 90 18.42 -10.84 -13.65
C ASP A 90 19.57 -10.02 -13.01
N GLY A 91 19.61 -9.92 -11.69
CA GLY A 91 20.72 -9.29 -10.96
C GLY A 91 20.86 -7.78 -11.18
N LEU A 92 19.77 -7.08 -11.52
CA LEU A 92 19.79 -5.65 -11.73
C LEU A 92 20.13 -4.89 -10.43
N LYS A 93 20.98 -3.88 -10.55
CA LYS A 93 21.31 -2.96 -9.46
C LYS A 93 20.55 -1.66 -9.66
N ILE A 94 19.58 -1.39 -8.80
CA ILE A 94 18.74 -0.20 -8.87
C ILE A 94 19.14 0.76 -7.75
N TYR A 95 19.73 1.89 -8.13
CA TYR A 95 20.12 2.94 -7.18
C TYR A 95 18.96 3.91 -6.99
N THR A 96 18.63 4.19 -5.74
CA THR A 96 17.52 5.07 -5.36
C THR A 96 18.00 6.22 -4.47
N THR A 97 17.10 7.18 -4.23
CA THR A 97 17.38 8.31 -3.33
C THR A 97 17.02 8.02 -1.87
N ILE A 98 16.47 6.85 -1.58
CA ILE A 98 16.10 6.42 -0.23
C ILE A 98 17.36 6.32 0.65
N ASP A 99 17.32 6.94 1.82
CA ASP A 99 18.31 6.75 2.87
C ASP A 99 17.80 5.63 3.79
N SER A 100 18.58 4.55 3.90
CA SER A 100 18.14 3.35 4.63
C SER A 100 17.87 3.61 6.11
N ARG A 101 18.63 4.51 6.76
CA ARG A 101 18.41 4.87 8.18
C ARG A 101 17.17 5.73 8.35
N MET A 102 16.97 6.71 7.47
CA MET A 102 15.74 7.52 7.49
C MET A 102 14.51 6.66 7.20
N GLN A 103 14.63 5.71 6.29
CA GLN A 103 13.55 4.76 6.00
C GLN A 103 13.20 3.92 7.22
N GLN A 104 14.20 3.34 7.89
CA GLN A 104 13.99 2.56 9.11
C GLN A 104 13.32 3.40 10.20
N TYR A 105 13.82 4.60 10.47
CA TYR A 105 13.20 5.49 11.45
C TYR A 105 11.76 5.88 11.10
N ALA A 106 11.48 6.07 9.81
CA ALA A 106 10.13 6.37 9.36
C ALA A 106 9.17 5.19 9.57
N GLU A 107 9.60 3.98 9.22
CA GLU A 107 8.83 2.74 9.46
C GLU A 107 8.55 2.53 10.96
N GLU A 108 9.59 2.64 11.79
CA GLU A 108 9.48 2.51 13.25
C GLU A 108 8.56 3.58 13.85
N ALA A 109 8.70 4.84 13.43
CA ALA A 109 7.89 5.95 13.92
C ALA A 109 6.41 5.78 13.56
N VAL A 110 6.11 5.38 12.31
CA VAL A 110 4.72 5.11 11.87
C VAL A 110 4.13 3.98 12.68
N ILE A 111 4.82 2.84 12.79
CA ILE A 111 4.32 1.68 13.54
C ILE A 111 4.13 2.02 15.01
N SER A 112 5.13 2.64 15.65
CA SER A 112 5.07 2.99 17.07
C SER A 112 3.93 3.96 17.37
N HIS A 113 3.74 5.00 16.58
CA HIS A 113 2.67 5.98 16.78
C HIS A 113 1.29 5.36 16.56
N MET A 114 1.14 4.56 15.52
CA MET A 114 -0.10 3.85 15.23
C MET A 114 -0.44 2.84 16.32
N ALA A 115 0.52 2.02 16.73
CA ALA A 115 0.34 0.98 17.73
C ALA A 115 -0.01 1.54 19.12
N ASN A 116 0.75 2.55 19.56
CA ASN A 116 0.69 3.00 20.96
C ASN A 116 -0.29 4.17 21.18
N THR A 117 -0.66 4.90 20.13
CA THR A 117 -1.48 6.11 20.27
C THR A 117 -2.81 5.99 19.54
N LEU A 118 -2.79 5.88 18.22
CA LEU A 118 -4.00 6.03 17.42
C LEU A 118 -4.89 4.77 17.42
N GLN A 119 -4.31 3.60 17.29
CA GLN A 119 -5.09 2.36 17.21
C GLN A 119 -5.83 2.04 18.53
N PRO A 120 -5.21 2.15 19.71
CA PRO A 120 -5.91 1.98 20.97
C PRO A 120 -7.04 2.99 21.18
N GLN A 121 -6.83 4.24 20.75
CA GLN A 121 -7.87 5.27 20.80
C GLN A 121 -9.04 4.91 19.88
N PHE A 122 -8.77 4.51 18.66
CA PHE A 122 -9.79 4.10 17.70
C PHE A 122 -10.59 2.88 18.20
N PHE A 123 -9.93 1.88 18.75
CA PHE A 123 -10.62 0.72 19.31
C PHE A 123 -11.53 1.09 20.48
N ARG A 124 -11.12 2.03 21.34
CA ARG A 124 -11.97 2.54 22.43
C ARG A 124 -13.20 3.28 21.90
N GLU A 125 -13.00 4.14 20.88
CA GLU A 125 -14.12 4.87 20.24
C GLU A 125 -15.12 3.95 19.55
N LYS A 126 -14.65 2.87 18.93
CA LYS A 126 -15.49 1.95 18.17
C LYS A 126 -16.05 0.80 18.99
N LYS A 127 -15.65 0.67 20.25
CA LYS A 127 -16.13 -0.40 21.12
C LYS A 127 -17.65 -0.29 21.34
N GLY A 128 -18.38 -1.35 20.95
CA GLY A 128 -19.83 -1.41 21.07
C GLY A 128 -20.63 -0.59 20.05
N VAL A 129 -19.96 0.05 19.09
CA VAL A 129 -20.64 0.77 17.99
C VAL A 129 -21.12 -0.23 16.95
N ALA A 130 -22.43 -0.31 16.74
CA ALA A 130 -23.03 -1.18 15.73
C ALA A 130 -22.54 -0.79 14.33
N GLY A 131 -22.11 -1.78 13.53
CA GLY A 131 -21.61 -1.55 12.18
C GLY A 131 -20.21 -0.92 12.09
N ALA A 132 -19.45 -0.86 13.20
CA ALA A 132 -18.04 -0.43 13.14
C ALA A 132 -17.25 -1.34 12.18
N PRO A 133 -16.21 -0.77 11.51
CA PRO A 133 -15.66 0.59 11.62
C PRO A 133 -16.39 1.62 10.74
N TYR A 134 -17.40 1.22 9.98
CA TYR A 134 -18.03 2.05 8.95
C TYR A 134 -19.02 3.07 9.51
N THR A 135 -19.51 2.86 10.73
CA THR A 135 -20.46 3.76 11.38
C THR A 135 -19.77 4.74 12.31
N THR A 136 -20.36 5.92 12.46
CA THR A 136 -19.98 6.92 13.46
C THR A 136 -21.18 7.20 14.36
N ASN A 137 -20.96 7.90 15.47
CA ASN A 137 -22.05 8.35 16.34
C ASN A 137 -23.00 9.36 15.66
N ARG A 138 -22.66 9.81 14.43
CA ARG A 138 -23.43 10.79 13.65
C ARG A 138 -24.09 10.18 12.42
N GLU A 139 -23.55 9.07 11.93
CA GLU A 139 -24.04 8.39 10.72
C GLU A 139 -24.19 6.90 11.04
N GLU A 140 -25.42 6.45 11.13
CA GLU A 140 -25.76 5.03 11.25
C GLU A 140 -26.03 4.46 9.86
N LEU A 141 -25.41 3.32 9.58
CA LEU A 141 -25.73 2.54 8.39
C LEU A 141 -26.82 1.54 8.72
N SER A 142 -27.78 1.38 7.84
CA SER A 142 -28.72 0.27 7.92
C SER A 142 -28.01 -1.08 7.76
N SER A 143 -28.59 -2.13 8.30
CA SER A 143 -28.00 -3.49 8.15
C SER A 143 -27.81 -3.89 6.69
N SER A 144 -28.67 -3.46 5.79
CA SER A 144 -28.56 -3.72 4.35
C SER A 144 -27.41 -2.97 3.70
N GLN A 145 -27.17 -1.72 4.09
CA GLN A 145 -26.02 -0.93 3.60
C GLN A 145 -24.72 -1.51 4.10
N LEU A 146 -24.64 -1.89 5.38
CA LEU A 146 -23.45 -2.55 5.94
C LEU A 146 -23.17 -3.88 5.22
N GLN A 147 -24.20 -4.71 5.00
CA GLN A 147 -24.03 -5.97 4.27
C GLN A 147 -23.52 -5.73 2.84
N SER A 148 -24.06 -4.73 2.15
CA SER A 148 -23.61 -4.37 0.80
C SER A 148 -22.12 -3.94 0.78
N LEU A 149 -21.67 -3.17 1.78
CA LEU A 149 -20.26 -2.80 1.91
C LEU A 149 -19.35 -4.01 2.15
N ILE A 150 -19.79 -4.95 2.98
CA ILE A 150 -19.04 -6.19 3.26
C ILE A 150 -18.97 -7.05 2.00
N ASP A 151 -20.09 -7.24 1.30
CA ASP A 151 -20.15 -8.05 0.08
C ASP A 151 -19.30 -7.43 -1.03
N HIS A 152 -19.28 -6.11 -1.14
CA HIS A 152 -18.36 -5.42 -2.04
C HIS A 152 -16.89 -5.66 -1.66
N ALA A 153 -16.55 -5.59 -0.38
CA ALA A 153 -15.21 -5.88 0.10
C ALA A 153 -14.78 -7.33 -0.17
N VAL A 154 -15.70 -8.30 0.00
CA VAL A 154 -15.49 -9.71 -0.35
C VAL A 154 -15.12 -9.86 -1.82
N LYS A 155 -15.88 -9.24 -2.73
CA LYS A 155 -15.66 -9.29 -4.18
C LYS A 155 -14.31 -8.70 -4.63
N GLN A 156 -13.75 -7.81 -3.85
CA GLN A 156 -12.43 -7.22 -4.11
C GLN A 156 -11.25 -8.09 -3.68
N THR A 157 -11.49 -9.22 -2.98
CA THR A 157 -10.41 -10.08 -2.50
C THR A 157 -9.86 -10.99 -3.59
N GLU A 158 -8.58 -11.34 -3.48
CA GLU A 158 -7.93 -12.35 -4.31
C GLU A 158 -8.63 -13.73 -4.17
N ARG A 159 -9.02 -14.09 -2.94
CA ARG A 159 -9.74 -15.34 -2.67
C ARG A 159 -11.04 -15.42 -3.48
N TYR A 160 -11.84 -14.34 -3.51
CA TYR A 160 -13.05 -14.29 -4.32
C TYR A 160 -12.72 -14.46 -5.80
N ARG A 161 -11.73 -13.72 -6.31
CA ARG A 161 -11.31 -13.79 -7.72
C ARG A 161 -10.90 -15.20 -8.14
N VAL A 162 -10.11 -15.88 -7.32
CA VAL A 162 -9.68 -17.27 -7.57
C VAL A 162 -10.86 -18.23 -7.61
N LEU A 163 -11.77 -18.16 -6.65
CA LEU A 163 -12.96 -19.01 -6.58
C LEU A 163 -13.92 -18.75 -7.75
N HIS A 164 -14.15 -17.50 -8.07
CA HIS A 164 -15.00 -17.10 -9.19
C HIS A 164 -14.42 -17.59 -10.53
N ASN A 165 -13.12 -17.43 -10.76
CA ASN A 165 -12.44 -17.92 -11.96
C ASN A 165 -12.40 -19.45 -12.04
N ALA A 166 -12.48 -20.14 -10.90
CA ALA A 166 -12.64 -21.58 -10.83
C ALA A 166 -14.09 -22.06 -11.08
N GLY A 167 -15.01 -21.16 -11.45
CA GLY A 167 -16.40 -21.46 -11.79
C GLY A 167 -17.30 -21.75 -10.59
N LYS A 168 -16.91 -21.36 -9.36
CA LYS A 168 -17.75 -21.49 -8.18
C LYS A 168 -18.95 -20.53 -8.25
N SER A 169 -20.11 -21.00 -7.83
CA SER A 169 -21.32 -20.17 -7.72
C SER A 169 -21.20 -19.17 -6.58
N GLU A 170 -21.94 -18.06 -6.64
CA GLU A 170 -22.00 -17.06 -5.58
C GLU A 170 -22.39 -17.64 -4.22
N SER A 171 -23.30 -18.63 -4.20
CA SER A 171 -23.72 -19.32 -2.98
C SER A 171 -22.61 -20.19 -2.38
N GLU A 172 -21.83 -20.87 -3.21
CA GLU A 172 -20.66 -21.65 -2.74
C GLU A 172 -19.55 -20.72 -2.23
N ILE A 173 -19.28 -19.63 -2.94
CA ILE A 173 -18.29 -18.62 -2.51
C ILE A 173 -18.69 -18.03 -1.17
N LYS A 174 -19.97 -17.67 -0.99
CA LYS A 174 -20.48 -17.14 0.28
C LYS A 174 -20.25 -18.14 1.42
N ARG A 175 -20.59 -19.42 1.21
CA ARG A 175 -20.37 -20.49 2.21
C ARG A 175 -18.89 -20.59 2.58
N ILE A 176 -17.98 -20.60 1.59
CA ILE A 176 -16.52 -20.66 1.82
C ILE A 176 -16.03 -19.45 2.61
N PHE A 177 -16.62 -18.28 2.38
CA PHE A 177 -16.26 -17.06 3.13
C PHE A 177 -16.80 -17.03 4.56
N ASP A 178 -17.84 -17.80 4.86
CA ASP A 178 -18.44 -17.90 6.19
C ASP A 178 -17.87 -19.09 7.01
N GLU A 179 -17.10 -19.99 6.38
CA GLU A 179 -16.48 -21.15 7.03
C GLU A 179 -15.16 -20.77 7.72
N PRO A 180 -15.02 -21.04 9.06
CA PRO A 180 -13.77 -20.76 9.77
C PRO A 180 -12.61 -21.60 9.24
N VAL A 181 -11.46 -20.95 9.05
CA VAL A 181 -10.21 -21.60 8.62
C VAL A 181 -9.03 -21.03 9.42
N GLU A 182 -7.99 -21.84 9.56
CA GLU A 182 -6.71 -21.37 10.13
C GLU A 182 -6.11 -20.29 9.23
N MET A 183 -5.71 -19.19 9.82
CA MET A 183 -5.10 -18.07 9.09
C MET A 183 -4.21 -17.22 9.98
N LYS A 184 -3.36 -16.45 9.32
CA LYS A 184 -2.55 -15.40 9.94
C LYS A 184 -3.21 -14.04 9.75
N VAL A 185 -3.32 -13.27 10.83
CA VAL A 185 -3.88 -11.92 10.80
C VAL A 185 -2.87 -10.92 11.33
N PHE A 186 -3.01 -9.68 10.89
CA PHE A 186 -2.17 -8.57 11.34
C PHE A 186 -2.52 -8.15 12.76
N SER A 187 -1.47 -7.85 13.54
CA SER A 187 -1.53 -7.04 14.75
C SER A 187 -0.32 -6.13 14.78
N TYR A 188 -0.40 -5.00 15.48
CA TYR A 188 0.75 -4.14 15.71
C TYR A 188 1.81 -4.79 16.62
N ASP A 189 1.43 -5.80 17.40
CA ASP A 189 2.33 -6.60 18.24
C ASP A 189 2.95 -7.80 17.48
N GLY A 190 2.64 -7.92 16.19
CA GLY A 190 3.11 -9.00 15.34
C GLY A 190 1.98 -9.77 14.65
N VAL A 191 2.35 -10.78 13.87
CA VAL A 191 1.40 -11.65 13.17
C VAL A 191 0.81 -12.66 14.15
N VAL A 192 -0.50 -12.81 14.14
CA VAL A 192 -1.24 -13.71 15.05
C VAL A 192 -1.84 -14.86 14.26
N ASP A 193 -1.56 -16.11 14.69
CA ASP A 193 -2.24 -17.30 14.17
C ASP A 193 -3.62 -17.44 14.86
N THR A 194 -4.66 -17.60 14.06
CA THR A 194 -6.04 -17.66 14.56
C THR A 194 -6.93 -18.50 13.65
N VAL A 195 -8.12 -18.85 14.18
CA VAL A 195 -9.18 -19.52 13.41
C VAL A 195 -10.36 -18.57 13.31
N MET A 196 -10.65 -18.10 12.11
CA MET A 196 -11.82 -17.25 11.82
C MET A 196 -12.27 -17.42 10.37
N SER A 197 -13.49 -16.96 10.08
CA SER A 197 -13.95 -16.98 8.69
C SER A 197 -13.23 -15.92 7.84
N PRO A 198 -13.05 -16.14 6.53
CA PRO A 198 -12.52 -15.12 5.62
C PRO A 198 -13.29 -13.81 5.68
N ARG A 199 -14.59 -13.85 5.90
CA ARG A 199 -15.45 -12.67 6.07
C ARG A 199 -15.10 -11.91 7.36
N ASP A 200 -14.95 -12.63 8.48
CA ASP A 200 -14.58 -12.00 9.76
C ASP A 200 -13.17 -11.42 9.70
N SER A 201 -12.24 -12.08 9.00
CA SER A 201 -10.88 -11.55 8.84
C SER A 201 -10.86 -10.25 8.02
N LEU A 202 -11.76 -10.09 7.04
CA LEU A 202 -11.92 -8.81 6.34
C LEU A 202 -12.38 -7.72 7.30
N MET A 203 -13.40 -7.98 8.10
CA MET A 203 -13.90 -7.02 9.10
C MET A 203 -12.84 -6.71 10.13
N TYR A 204 -12.11 -7.71 10.62
CA TYR A 204 -10.99 -7.54 11.53
C TYR A 204 -9.96 -6.56 10.97
N HIS A 205 -9.49 -6.77 9.73
CA HIS A 205 -8.49 -5.90 9.11
C HIS A 205 -9.01 -4.49 8.77
N LYS A 206 -10.33 -4.32 8.59
CA LYS A 206 -10.95 -2.99 8.39
C LYS A 206 -10.92 -2.12 9.65
N HIS A 207 -10.76 -2.70 10.83
CA HIS A 207 -10.59 -1.96 12.08
C HIS A 207 -9.18 -1.40 12.29
N PHE A 208 -8.21 -1.77 11.46
CA PHE A 208 -6.87 -1.20 11.56
C PHE A 208 -6.76 0.10 10.76
N LEU A 209 -6.34 1.14 11.45
CA LEU A 209 -6.02 2.42 10.84
C LEU A 209 -4.81 2.28 9.91
N ARG A 210 -4.75 3.10 8.89
CA ARG A 210 -3.65 3.13 7.93
C ARG A 210 -3.07 4.53 7.86
N ALA A 211 -1.76 4.61 7.76
CA ALA A 211 -1.04 5.86 7.58
C ALA A 211 -0.04 5.72 6.44
N GLY A 212 0.17 6.82 5.72
CA GLY A 212 1.29 6.98 4.80
C GLY A 212 2.22 8.06 5.32
N PHE A 213 3.51 7.89 5.10
CA PHE A 213 4.53 8.88 5.43
C PHE A 213 5.58 8.95 4.31
N MET A 214 5.95 10.16 3.95
CA MET A 214 7.03 10.40 2.98
C MET A 214 7.89 11.57 3.47
N SER A 215 9.21 11.39 3.39
CA SER A 215 10.19 12.46 3.63
C SER A 215 10.94 12.78 2.34
N MET A 216 11.07 14.07 2.06
CA MET A 216 11.69 14.58 0.84
C MET A 216 12.69 15.69 1.17
N ASP A 217 13.82 15.72 0.47
CA ASP A 217 14.77 16.84 0.53
C ASP A 217 14.17 18.03 -0.26
N PRO A 218 13.87 19.16 0.38
CA PRO A 218 13.22 20.30 -0.29
C PRO A 218 14.09 20.97 -1.34
N ARG A 219 15.40 20.75 -1.33
CA ARG A 219 16.34 21.38 -2.27
C ARG A 219 16.36 20.73 -3.64
N ASN A 220 16.04 19.44 -3.72
CA ASN A 220 16.18 18.66 -4.94
C ASN A 220 15.01 17.71 -5.23
N GLY A 221 14.04 17.62 -4.31
CA GLY A 221 12.87 16.76 -4.44
C GLY A 221 13.16 15.27 -4.22
N TYR A 222 14.34 14.90 -3.75
CA TYR A 222 14.71 13.50 -3.54
C TYR A 222 13.97 12.88 -2.37
N VAL A 223 13.22 11.83 -2.62
CA VAL A 223 12.53 11.06 -1.58
C VAL A 223 13.56 10.28 -0.75
N LYS A 224 13.59 10.54 0.57
CA LYS A 224 14.52 9.96 1.52
C LYS A 224 13.93 8.83 2.34
N ALA A 225 12.62 8.87 2.59
CA ALA A 225 11.87 7.79 3.23
C ALA A 225 10.46 7.70 2.66
N TYR A 226 9.93 6.49 2.58
CA TYR A 226 8.63 6.21 1.97
C TYR A 226 7.94 5.04 2.68
N VAL A 227 6.86 5.32 3.40
CA VAL A 227 6.06 4.34 4.13
C VAL A 227 4.62 4.41 3.63
N GLY A 228 4.22 3.47 2.78
CA GLY A 228 2.87 3.46 2.18
C GLY A 228 1.78 2.84 3.06
N GLY A 229 2.15 2.22 4.17
CA GLY A 229 1.21 1.60 5.10
C GLY A 229 1.92 0.83 6.22
N PRO A 230 1.17 0.27 7.18
CA PRO A 230 1.74 -0.36 8.37
C PRO A 230 2.40 -1.71 8.09
N ASN A 231 1.94 -2.45 7.10
CA ASN A 231 2.50 -3.77 6.75
C ASN A 231 2.06 -4.17 5.34
N PHE A 232 3.01 -4.35 4.43
CA PHE A 232 2.72 -4.61 3.02
C PHE A 232 2.11 -6.00 2.77
N SER A 233 2.40 -6.98 3.60
CA SER A 233 1.83 -8.34 3.46
C SER A 233 0.31 -8.38 3.69
N PHE A 234 -0.20 -7.51 4.55
CA PHE A 234 -1.62 -7.43 4.88
C PHE A 234 -2.34 -6.24 4.24
N PHE A 235 -1.64 -5.14 4.00
CA PHE A 235 -2.21 -3.88 3.52
C PHE A 235 -1.44 -3.36 2.30
N GLN A 236 -1.74 -3.88 1.13
CA GLN A 236 -1.02 -3.54 -0.09
C GLN A 236 -1.41 -2.18 -0.69
N TYR A 237 -2.53 -1.58 -0.23
CA TYR A 237 -2.94 -0.27 -0.70
C TYR A 237 -2.00 0.81 -0.19
N ASP A 238 -1.31 1.45 -1.12
CA ASP A 238 -0.32 2.49 -0.83
C ASP A 238 -1.01 3.82 -0.50
N MET A 239 -0.86 4.26 0.75
CA MET A 239 -1.45 5.52 1.24
C MET A 239 -0.70 6.75 0.75
N VAL A 240 0.53 6.62 0.26
CA VAL A 240 1.33 7.72 -0.29
C VAL A 240 1.02 7.93 -1.78
N ALA A 241 1.20 6.89 -2.61
CA ALA A 241 1.00 7.02 -4.05
C ALA A 241 -0.46 6.97 -4.48
N THR A 242 -1.30 6.16 -3.79
CA THR A 242 -2.66 5.86 -4.24
C THR A 242 -3.73 6.48 -3.34
N GLY A 243 -3.39 6.74 -2.07
CA GLY A 243 -4.32 7.24 -1.06
C GLY A 243 -4.86 8.62 -1.43
N ARG A 244 -6.20 8.70 -1.62
CA ARG A 244 -6.88 9.99 -1.84
C ARG A 244 -7.64 10.39 -0.60
N ARG A 245 -7.43 11.64 -0.16
CA ARG A 245 -8.07 12.22 1.01
C ARG A 245 -8.47 13.65 0.72
N GLN A 246 -9.45 14.16 1.46
CA GLN A 246 -9.78 15.57 1.44
C GLN A 246 -8.56 16.37 1.89
N ILE A 247 -8.13 17.32 1.05
CA ILE A 247 -6.90 18.07 1.24
C ILE A 247 -6.93 18.97 2.47
N GLY A 248 -8.10 19.56 2.77
CA GLY A 248 -8.27 20.44 3.92
C GLY A 248 -7.22 21.56 3.97
N SER A 249 -6.73 21.87 5.14
CA SER A 249 -5.73 22.94 5.37
C SER A 249 -4.37 22.66 4.76
N THR A 250 -4.08 21.47 4.27
CA THR A 250 -2.82 21.18 3.58
C THR A 250 -2.69 21.87 2.22
N ILE A 251 -3.79 22.45 1.70
CA ILE A 251 -3.75 23.33 0.50
C ILE A 251 -3.13 24.69 0.78
N LYS A 252 -3.11 25.16 2.05
CA LYS A 252 -2.68 26.52 2.38
C LYS A 252 -1.26 26.89 1.91
N PRO A 253 -0.24 26.04 2.01
CA PRO A 253 1.08 26.37 1.48
C PRO A 253 1.04 26.72 -0.02
N PHE A 254 0.29 25.95 -0.81
CA PHE A 254 0.13 26.22 -2.24
C PHE A 254 -0.64 27.53 -2.49
N LEU A 255 -1.73 27.75 -1.76
CA LEU A 255 -2.53 28.95 -1.87
C LEU A 255 -1.72 30.20 -1.51
N TYR A 256 -0.95 30.16 -0.42
CA TYR A 256 -0.13 31.31 -0.02
C TYR A 256 1.06 31.54 -0.96
N THR A 257 1.67 30.48 -1.49
CA THR A 257 2.71 30.63 -2.52
C THR A 257 2.14 31.33 -3.75
N TYR A 258 0.98 30.89 -4.24
CA TYR A 258 0.30 31.55 -5.37
C TYR A 258 -0.05 33.01 -5.07
N ALA A 259 -0.58 33.31 -3.88
CA ALA A 259 -0.87 34.67 -3.49
C ALA A 259 0.39 35.56 -3.49
N MET A 260 1.54 35.03 -3.03
CA MET A 260 2.81 35.76 -3.07
C MET A 260 3.29 35.99 -4.51
N GLU A 261 3.09 35.05 -5.41
CA GLU A 261 3.37 35.22 -6.84
C GLU A 261 2.50 36.30 -7.48
N GLU A 262 1.25 36.46 -7.03
CA GLU A 262 0.32 37.53 -7.44
C GLU A 262 0.61 38.89 -6.74
N GLY A 263 1.66 38.97 -5.91
CA GLY A 263 2.13 40.21 -5.29
C GLY A 263 1.63 40.46 -3.86
N TYR A 264 0.90 39.54 -3.27
CA TYR A 264 0.52 39.61 -1.86
C TYR A 264 1.71 39.32 -0.95
N THR A 265 1.68 39.92 0.24
CA THR A 265 2.71 39.71 1.28
C THR A 265 2.11 39.04 2.51
N PRO A 266 2.93 38.46 3.40
CA PRO A 266 2.44 37.92 4.68
C PRO A 266 1.78 38.94 5.60
N CYS A 267 1.94 40.24 5.30
CA CYS A 267 1.37 41.35 6.08
C CYS A 267 0.04 41.86 5.52
N ASP A 268 -0.43 41.31 4.39
CA ASP A 268 -1.73 41.71 3.83
C ASP A 268 -2.87 41.11 4.64
N GLU A 269 -3.83 41.97 4.99
CA GLU A 269 -4.97 41.63 5.81
C GLU A 269 -6.26 41.63 4.97
N PHE A 270 -7.13 40.67 5.22
CA PHE A 270 -8.46 40.59 4.62
C PHE A 270 -9.52 40.59 5.71
N LEU A 271 -10.63 41.29 5.46
CA LEU A 271 -11.77 41.24 6.35
C LEU A 271 -12.38 39.84 6.32
N ASN A 272 -12.69 39.28 7.50
CA ASN A 272 -13.38 38.00 7.63
C ASN A 272 -14.89 38.18 7.41
N GLU A 273 -15.24 38.60 6.21
CA GLU A 273 -16.63 38.77 5.78
C GLU A 273 -17.01 37.69 4.77
N GLN A 274 -18.27 37.26 4.81
CA GLN A 274 -18.77 36.31 3.84
C GLN A 274 -18.93 37.00 2.47
N PRO A 275 -18.19 36.58 1.42
CA PRO A 275 -18.33 37.21 0.12
C PRO A 275 -19.71 36.93 -0.44
N THR A 276 -20.42 38.00 -0.86
CA THR A 276 -21.67 37.87 -1.61
C THR A 276 -21.33 37.65 -3.07
N ILE A 277 -21.60 36.46 -3.58
CA ILE A 277 -21.43 36.12 -4.99
C ILE A 277 -22.78 36.44 -5.66
N TYR A 278 -22.78 37.36 -6.61
CA TYR A 278 -23.95 37.73 -7.42
C TYR A 278 -24.01 36.86 -8.67
#